data_c81e3acdc22121ea6960f26ee405cf1d
#
_entry.id   c81e3acdc22121ea6960f26ee405cf1d
#
_cell.length_a   1.000
_cell.length_b   1.000
_cell.length_c   1.000
_cell.angle_alpha   90.00
_cell.angle_beta   90.00
_cell.angle_gamma   90.00
#
_symmetry.space_group_name_H-M   'P 1'
#
loop_
_entity.id
_entity.type
_entity.pdbx_description
1 polymer ?
#
loop_
_entity_poly.entity_id
_entity_poly.type
_entity_poly.pdbx_seq_one_letter_code
_entity_poly.pdbx_strand_id
1 'polypeptide(L)'
;MKKFYTLTVTVFASIGLAQVVFAGPEPTGKEMKQVAPAPPPPCPSWTGFYVGGFGAFDEAVVDTHLDLTGTWEHFPEAERNLQSRGERSFSTGGGEAGGLIGYNYQFGGNWVIGAEAAGGYLWERNSNSVEFEDSELERDVKISGSFKTHYLFTFGGKLGYALCNWLPYVTGGLAVGDTDFNGKVVVPDFVETLPIPENEEALRFQRNNTQSRAGWFVGGGLEYRLTNHWRLRAQYQYVDLGSEGFSREDNFGLGFESHRSVDLREHNAQFAIIYGF
;
A
#
# COMPACT_ATOMS: atom_id res chain seq x y z
N MET A 1 17.67 -4.35 -20.88
CA MET A 1 17.25 -3.00 -21.32
C MET A 1 16.06 -2.60 -20.49
N LYS A 2 16.28 -1.85 -19.40
CA LYS A 2 15.21 -1.41 -18.48
C LYS A 2 14.48 -0.23 -19.11
N LYS A 3 13.20 -0.42 -19.45
CA LYS A 3 12.33 0.69 -19.89
C LYS A 3 11.73 1.33 -18.64
N PHE A 4 12.23 2.52 -18.30
CA PHE A 4 11.59 3.39 -17.32
C PHE A 4 10.34 4.01 -17.96
N TYR A 5 9.17 3.72 -17.43
CA TYR A 5 7.96 4.46 -17.76
C TYR A 5 7.88 5.68 -16.82
N THR A 6 8.23 6.83 -17.36
CA THR A 6 8.05 8.11 -16.67
C THR A 6 6.57 8.48 -16.74
N LEU A 7 5.88 8.42 -15.61
CA LEU A 7 4.50 8.90 -15.48
C LEU A 7 4.54 10.43 -15.45
N THR A 8 4.22 11.07 -16.57
CA THR A 8 4.12 12.53 -16.67
C THR A 8 2.75 12.96 -16.15
N VAL A 9 2.68 13.48 -14.94
CA VAL A 9 1.49 14.13 -14.40
C VAL A 9 1.40 15.52 -15.03
N THR A 10 0.52 15.69 -16.01
CA THR A 10 0.22 16.99 -16.62
C THR A 10 -0.83 17.70 -15.76
N VAL A 11 -0.41 18.68 -14.99
CA VAL A 11 -1.31 19.58 -14.27
C VAL A 11 -1.90 20.59 -15.26
N PHE A 12 -3.19 20.47 -15.56
CA PHE A 12 -3.93 21.50 -16.26
C PHE A 12 -4.28 22.64 -15.31
N ALA A 13 -3.52 23.71 -15.37
CA ALA A 13 -3.90 25.00 -14.81
C ALA A 13 -4.27 25.89 -16.00
N SER A 14 -5.53 26.31 -16.06
CA SER A 14 -5.96 27.63 -16.54
C SER A 14 -7.38 27.60 -17.10
N ILE A 15 -8.30 28.25 -16.42
CA ILE A 15 -9.45 28.87 -17.08
C ILE A 15 -9.62 30.23 -16.38
N GLY A 16 -9.03 31.26 -17.01
CA GLY A 16 -9.39 32.64 -16.75
C GLY A 16 -10.70 32.96 -17.46
N LEU A 17 -11.78 33.12 -16.71
CA LEU A 17 -13.03 33.69 -17.23
C LEU A 17 -12.90 35.19 -17.26
N ALA A 18 -12.73 35.75 -18.45
CA ALA A 18 -12.89 37.16 -18.70
C ALA A 18 -14.38 37.54 -18.60
N GLN A 19 -14.75 38.31 -17.58
CA GLN A 19 -16.09 38.86 -17.49
C GLN A 19 -16.19 40.10 -18.37
N VAL A 20 -17.02 40.02 -19.39
CA VAL A 20 -17.39 41.15 -20.21
C VAL A 20 -18.42 41.98 -19.44
N VAL A 21 -18.02 43.12 -18.98
CA VAL A 21 -18.93 44.08 -18.35
C VAL A 21 -19.68 44.82 -19.45
N PHE A 22 -20.99 44.56 -19.60
CA PHE A 22 -21.88 45.41 -20.39
C PHE A 22 -22.28 46.61 -19.56
N ALA A 23 -21.84 47.81 -19.97
CA ALA A 23 -22.35 49.04 -19.46
C ALA A 23 -23.75 49.29 -20.06
N GLY A 24 -24.80 49.09 -19.26
CA GLY A 24 -26.14 49.51 -19.61
C GLY A 24 -26.38 50.99 -19.34
N PRO A 25 -27.37 51.66 -19.95
CA PRO A 25 -27.68 53.05 -19.77
C PRO A 25 -28.07 53.40 -18.33
N GLU A 26 -27.57 54.56 -17.82
CA GLU A 26 -27.85 55.04 -16.48
C GLU A 26 -29.36 55.27 -16.30
N PRO A 27 -30.00 54.73 -15.25
CA PRO A 27 -31.35 55.08 -14.89
C PRO A 27 -31.34 56.40 -14.10
N THR A 28 -31.98 57.38 -14.65
CA THR A 28 -32.26 58.69 -14.03
C THR A 28 -33.11 58.53 -12.76
N GLY A 29 -32.55 58.91 -11.63
CA GLY A 29 -33.24 59.52 -10.49
C GLY A 29 -34.34 58.72 -9.78
N LYS A 30 -33.93 57.78 -8.95
CA LYS A 30 -34.50 57.51 -7.61
C LYS A 30 -33.37 56.87 -6.82
N GLU A 31 -33.00 57.45 -5.68
CA GLU A 31 -32.04 56.86 -4.74
C GLU A 31 -32.57 55.48 -4.33
N MET A 32 -32.20 54.45 -5.08
CA MET A 32 -32.32 53.11 -4.58
C MET A 32 -31.25 52.98 -3.50
N LYS A 33 -31.71 52.83 -2.25
CA LYS A 33 -30.87 52.39 -1.13
C LYS A 33 -30.09 51.16 -1.63
N GLN A 34 -28.81 51.36 -1.89
CA GLN A 34 -27.94 50.26 -2.29
C GLN A 34 -27.91 49.25 -1.12
N VAL A 35 -28.72 48.18 -1.23
CA VAL A 35 -28.68 47.08 -0.26
C VAL A 35 -27.27 46.47 -0.41
N ALA A 36 -26.45 46.65 0.61
CA ALA A 36 -25.14 46.05 0.66
C ALA A 36 -25.30 44.54 0.35
N PRO A 37 -24.50 44.00 -0.56
CA PRO A 37 -24.57 42.55 -0.85
C PRO A 37 -24.42 41.80 0.45
N ALA A 38 -25.28 40.79 0.65
CA ALA A 38 -25.22 39.92 1.84
C ALA A 38 -23.80 39.41 2.00
N PRO A 39 -23.22 39.39 3.21
CA PRO A 39 -21.91 38.83 3.43
C PRO A 39 -21.91 37.35 2.95
N PRO A 40 -20.82 36.89 2.34
CA PRO A 40 -20.71 35.50 1.90
C PRO A 40 -20.97 34.56 3.09
N PRO A 41 -21.67 33.43 2.89
CA PRO A 41 -21.95 32.49 3.95
C PRO A 41 -20.64 32.02 4.60
N PRO A 42 -20.61 31.88 5.94
CA PRO A 42 -19.42 31.45 6.64
C PRO A 42 -19.01 30.03 6.19
N CYS A 43 -17.72 29.78 6.09
CA CYS A 43 -17.21 28.46 5.76
C CYS A 43 -17.64 27.43 6.82
N PRO A 44 -18.11 26.23 6.43
CA PRO A 44 -18.55 25.23 7.36
C PRO A 44 -17.38 24.65 8.18
N SER A 45 -17.64 24.34 9.45
CA SER A 45 -16.66 23.70 10.35
C SER A 45 -16.39 22.24 9.94
N TRP A 46 -15.15 21.81 10.09
CA TRP A 46 -14.73 20.42 9.88
C TRP A 46 -14.72 19.60 11.17
N THR A 47 -15.04 20.23 12.32
CA THR A 47 -15.12 19.55 13.62
C THR A 47 -16.29 18.60 13.66
N GLY A 48 -16.04 17.37 14.16
CA GLY A 48 -17.08 16.36 14.40
C GLY A 48 -16.61 14.95 14.12
N PHE A 49 -17.44 14.01 14.56
CA PHE A 49 -17.31 12.59 14.23
C PHE A 49 -17.68 12.34 12.78
N TYR A 50 -17.08 11.33 12.20
CA TYR A 50 -17.42 10.87 10.86
C TYR A 50 -17.23 9.37 10.72
N VAL A 51 -17.98 8.77 9.80
CA VAL A 51 -17.86 7.40 9.35
C VAL A 51 -17.89 7.37 7.83
N GLY A 52 -17.27 6.37 7.23
CA GLY A 52 -17.28 6.27 5.77
C GLY A 52 -16.98 4.88 5.27
N GLY A 53 -17.24 4.70 3.98
CA GLY A 53 -16.81 3.53 3.22
C GLY A 53 -15.81 3.94 2.16
N PHE A 54 -14.86 3.06 1.85
CA PHE A 54 -13.86 3.31 0.83
C PHE A 54 -13.64 2.12 -0.08
N GLY A 55 -13.13 2.40 -1.29
CA GLY A 55 -12.51 1.46 -2.18
C GLY A 55 -11.12 1.95 -2.56
N ALA A 56 -10.17 1.05 -2.73
CA ALA A 56 -8.80 1.39 -3.07
C ALA A 56 -8.22 0.46 -4.12
N PHE A 57 -7.18 0.95 -4.78
CA PHE A 57 -6.26 0.16 -5.59
C PHE A 57 -4.95 0.04 -4.85
N ASP A 58 -4.51 -1.19 -4.65
CA ASP A 58 -3.29 -1.52 -3.95
C ASP A 58 -2.25 -2.06 -4.91
N GLU A 59 -1.00 -1.66 -4.70
CA GLU A 59 0.17 -2.25 -5.30
C GLU A 59 1.14 -2.61 -4.18
N ALA A 60 1.27 -3.92 -3.92
CA ALA A 60 2.25 -4.44 -2.97
C ALA A 60 3.56 -4.70 -3.70
N VAL A 61 4.66 -4.22 -3.14
CA VAL A 61 6.03 -4.48 -3.57
C VAL A 61 6.68 -5.37 -2.52
N VAL A 62 7.11 -6.55 -2.96
CA VAL A 62 7.75 -7.55 -2.11
C VAL A 62 9.19 -7.68 -2.54
N ASP A 63 10.12 -7.31 -1.66
CA ASP A 63 11.55 -7.52 -1.85
C ASP A 63 12.00 -8.73 -1.02
N THR A 64 12.62 -9.71 -1.67
CA THR A 64 13.14 -10.91 -1.01
C THR A 64 14.65 -10.92 -1.06
N HIS A 65 15.29 -11.11 0.10
CA HIS A 65 16.73 -11.35 0.23
C HIS A 65 16.95 -12.77 0.74
N LEU A 66 17.89 -13.47 0.14
CA LEU A 66 18.28 -14.82 0.51
C LEU A 66 19.76 -14.86 0.86
N ASP A 67 20.07 -15.14 2.13
CA ASP A 67 21.42 -15.41 2.60
C ASP A 67 21.57 -16.90 2.89
N LEU A 68 22.61 -17.54 2.34
CA LEU A 68 22.93 -18.94 2.53
C LEU A 68 24.20 -19.03 3.37
N THR A 69 24.18 -19.85 4.42
CA THR A 69 25.30 -20.03 5.35
C THR A 69 25.52 -21.50 5.70
N GLY A 70 26.60 -21.79 6.45
CA GLY A 70 26.91 -23.16 6.86
C GLY A 70 27.60 -23.95 5.76
N THR A 71 27.10 -25.14 5.45
CA THR A 71 27.72 -26.04 4.48
C THR A 71 27.79 -25.45 3.06
N TRP A 72 26.99 -24.41 2.74
CA TRP A 72 27.04 -23.69 1.48
C TRP A 72 28.40 -23.02 1.21
N GLU A 73 29.14 -22.63 2.26
CA GLU A 73 30.49 -22.06 2.13
C GLU A 73 31.47 -22.97 1.36
N HIS A 74 31.20 -24.28 1.29
CA HIS A 74 31.97 -25.24 0.53
C HIS A 74 31.62 -25.27 -0.95
N PHE A 75 30.52 -24.60 -1.35
CA PHE A 75 30.01 -24.53 -2.73
C PHE A 75 29.77 -23.07 -3.17
N PRO A 76 30.82 -22.24 -3.28
CA PRO A 76 30.69 -20.79 -3.44
C PRO A 76 30.04 -20.33 -4.76
N GLU A 77 30.06 -21.19 -5.79
CA GLU A 77 29.39 -20.88 -7.06
C GLU A 77 27.88 -21.17 -6.98
N ALA A 78 27.50 -22.30 -6.41
CA ALA A 78 26.10 -22.64 -6.16
C ALA A 78 25.47 -21.65 -5.18
N GLU A 79 26.18 -21.25 -4.12
CA GLU A 79 25.73 -20.24 -3.16
C GLU A 79 25.42 -18.92 -3.88
N ARG A 80 26.37 -18.35 -4.66
CA ARG A 80 26.20 -17.09 -5.40
C ARG A 80 25.05 -17.16 -6.42
N ASN A 81 24.93 -18.27 -7.14
CA ASN A 81 23.87 -18.47 -8.12
C ASN A 81 22.49 -18.51 -7.46
N LEU A 82 22.36 -19.22 -6.34
CA LEU A 82 21.11 -19.31 -5.59
C LEU A 82 20.75 -17.98 -4.91
N GLN A 83 21.72 -17.28 -4.31
CA GLN A 83 21.50 -15.95 -3.72
C GLN A 83 21.04 -14.95 -4.78
N SER A 84 21.74 -14.83 -5.91
CA SER A 84 21.39 -13.90 -6.99
C SER A 84 20.01 -14.19 -7.61
N ARG A 85 19.56 -15.42 -7.59
CA ARG A 85 18.23 -15.85 -8.08
C ARG A 85 17.15 -15.77 -6.99
N GLY A 86 17.56 -15.81 -5.71
CA GLY A 86 16.70 -15.60 -4.55
C GLY A 86 16.37 -14.12 -4.27
N GLU A 87 17.24 -13.21 -4.72
CA GLU A 87 17.02 -11.77 -4.66
C GLU A 87 16.09 -11.34 -5.78
N ARG A 88 14.82 -11.19 -5.48
CA ARG A 88 13.82 -10.73 -6.45
C ARG A 88 12.89 -9.73 -5.83
N SER A 89 12.62 -8.68 -6.61
CA SER A 89 11.55 -7.73 -6.37
C SER A 89 10.39 -8.06 -7.31
N PHE A 90 9.20 -8.24 -6.78
CA PHE A 90 7.99 -8.39 -7.57
C PHE A 90 6.88 -7.52 -7.00
N SER A 91 6.05 -6.99 -7.90
CA SER A 91 4.86 -6.24 -7.51
C SER A 91 3.61 -7.04 -7.82
N THR A 92 2.63 -6.91 -6.96
CA THR A 92 1.29 -7.47 -7.15
C THR A 92 0.27 -6.37 -6.93
N GLY A 93 -0.70 -6.28 -7.84
CA GLY A 93 -1.79 -5.33 -7.74
C GLY A 93 -3.07 -5.99 -7.30
N GLY A 94 -3.85 -5.28 -6.49
CA GLY A 94 -5.12 -5.74 -5.96
C GLY A 94 -6.14 -4.61 -5.83
N GLY A 95 -7.26 -4.95 -5.25
CA GLY A 95 -8.28 -4.01 -4.82
C GLY A 95 -8.56 -4.17 -3.35
N GLU A 96 -8.92 -3.09 -2.69
CA GLU A 96 -9.35 -3.07 -1.29
C GLU A 96 -10.71 -2.40 -1.17
N ALA A 97 -11.54 -2.86 -0.24
CA ALA A 97 -12.71 -2.11 0.20
C ALA A 97 -12.89 -2.26 1.71
N GLY A 98 -13.36 -1.17 2.32
CA GLY A 98 -13.46 -1.15 3.76
C GLY A 98 -14.26 0.00 4.31
N GLY A 99 -14.13 0.18 5.62
CA GLY A 99 -14.76 1.24 6.37
C GLY A 99 -13.77 2.05 7.18
N LEU A 100 -14.16 3.27 7.50
CA LEU A 100 -13.38 4.18 8.33
C LEU A 100 -14.26 4.91 9.33
N ILE A 101 -13.66 5.27 10.45
CA ILE A 101 -14.25 6.10 11.50
C ILE A 101 -13.21 7.08 12.02
N GLY A 102 -13.61 8.30 12.32
CA GLY A 102 -12.68 9.27 12.86
C GLY A 102 -13.36 10.47 13.49
N TYR A 103 -12.50 11.34 14.03
CA TYR A 103 -12.91 12.61 14.61
C TYR A 103 -11.94 13.70 14.15
N ASN A 104 -12.49 14.82 13.69
CA ASN A 104 -11.73 16.02 13.34
C ASN A 104 -12.00 17.13 14.36
N TYR A 105 -10.97 17.90 14.65
CA TYR A 105 -11.08 19.14 15.45
C TYR A 105 -10.43 20.30 14.70
N GLN A 106 -11.22 21.32 14.38
CA GLN A 106 -10.75 22.54 13.72
C GLN A 106 -10.39 23.61 14.75
N PHE A 107 -9.19 24.15 14.67
CA PHE A 107 -8.68 25.17 15.58
C PHE A 107 -7.94 26.28 14.82
N GLY A 108 -7.72 27.44 15.48
CA GLY A 108 -6.96 28.53 14.87
C GLY A 108 -7.51 29.04 13.54
N GLY A 109 -8.83 28.89 13.34
CA GLY A 109 -9.56 29.24 12.14
C GLY A 109 -9.56 28.15 11.08
N ASN A 110 -8.42 27.75 10.54
CA ASN A 110 -8.37 26.85 9.37
C ASN A 110 -7.61 25.53 9.59
N TRP A 111 -6.87 25.38 10.67
CA TRP A 111 -6.15 24.14 10.94
C TRP A 111 -7.10 23.07 11.46
N VAL A 112 -6.91 21.84 10.95
CA VAL A 112 -7.71 20.68 11.33
C VAL A 112 -6.76 19.56 11.76
N ILE A 113 -6.93 19.09 12.99
CA ILE A 113 -6.31 17.86 13.46
C ILE A 113 -7.38 16.78 13.60
N GLY A 114 -7.01 15.53 13.41
CA GLY A 114 -7.94 14.42 13.54
C GLY A 114 -7.25 13.14 13.92
N ALA A 115 -8.06 12.19 14.36
CA ALA A 115 -7.67 10.80 14.56
C ALA A 115 -8.63 9.93 13.75
N GLU A 116 -8.10 8.89 13.11
CA GLU A 116 -8.86 8.00 12.24
C GLU A 116 -8.42 6.55 12.44
N ALA A 117 -9.39 5.65 12.39
CA ALA A 117 -9.21 4.22 12.26
C ALA A 117 -9.88 3.77 10.97
N ALA A 118 -9.20 2.97 10.19
CA ALA A 118 -9.75 2.38 8.98
C ALA A 118 -9.40 0.89 8.93
N GLY A 119 -10.25 0.10 8.27
CA GLY A 119 -10.01 -1.32 8.05
C GLY A 119 -10.63 -1.76 6.75
N GLY A 120 -9.88 -2.53 5.97
CA GLY A 120 -10.29 -3.03 4.68
C GLY A 120 -9.93 -4.49 4.45
N TYR A 121 -10.67 -5.09 3.52
CA TYR A 121 -10.40 -6.41 2.98
C TYR A 121 -9.75 -6.24 1.61
N LEU A 122 -8.62 -6.94 1.40
CA LEU A 122 -7.86 -6.89 0.16
C LEU A 122 -8.17 -8.11 -0.70
N TRP A 123 -8.39 -7.86 -2.00
CA TRP A 123 -8.51 -8.90 -3.04
C TRP A 123 -7.24 -8.90 -3.88
N GLU A 124 -6.20 -9.51 -3.37
CA GLU A 124 -4.97 -9.71 -4.15
C GLU A 124 -5.15 -10.88 -5.12
N ARG A 125 -4.75 -10.66 -6.35
CA ARG A 125 -4.82 -11.63 -7.41
C ARG A 125 -3.44 -11.90 -7.98
N ASN A 126 -2.55 -12.56 -7.21
CA ASN A 126 -1.40 -13.20 -7.86
C ASN A 126 -0.81 -14.34 -7.05
N SER A 127 -0.69 -15.48 -7.72
CA SER A 127 0.23 -16.55 -7.38
C SER A 127 1.32 -16.54 -8.45
N ASN A 128 2.53 -16.14 -8.12
CA ASN A 128 3.67 -16.24 -9.01
C ASN A 128 4.42 -17.53 -8.72
N SER A 129 4.41 -18.44 -9.67
CA SER A 129 5.34 -19.58 -9.71
C SER A 129 6.45 -19.24 -10.70
N VAL A 130 7.69 -19.39 -10.29
CA VAL A 130 8.86 -19.23 -11.17
C VAL A 130 9.50 -20.61 -11.29
N GLU A 131 9.48 -21.15 -12.50
CA GLU A 131 10.28 -22.30 -12.89
C GLU A 131 11.56 -21.77 -13.56
N PHE A 132 12.69 -22.29 -13.15
CA PHE A 132 13.96 -22.03 -13.84
C PHE A 132 14.78 -23.32 -13.90
N GLU A 133 15.42 -23.50 -15.02
CA GLU A 133 16.40 -24.56 -15.25
C GLU A 133 17.78 -24.05 -14.76
N ASP A 134 18.40 -24.80 -13.87
CA ASP A 134 19.77 -24.51 -13.45
C ASP A 134 20.72 -25.30 -14.35
N SER A 135 21.50 -24.59 -15.18
CA SER A 135 22.41 -25.18 -16.15
C SER A 135 23.64 -25.87 -15.54
N GLU A 136 23.95 -25.60 -14.26
CA GLU A 136 25.05 -26.30 -13.56
C GLU A 136 24.59 -27.55 -12.82
N LEU A 137 23.32 -27.56 -12.40
CA LEU A 137 22.72 -28.74 -11.78
C LEU A 137 22.06 -29.69 -12.81
N GLU A 138 22.01 -29.26 -14.10
CA GLU A 138 21.28 -29.95 -15.20
C GLU A 138 19.84 -30.37 -14.82
N ARG A 139 19.16 -29.58 -13.95
CA ARG A 139 17.88 -29.95 -13.33
C ARG A 139 16.95 -28.76 -13.18
N ASP A 140 15.67 -29.03 -13.31
CA ASP A 140 14.60 -28.05 -13.15
C ASP A 140 14.34 -27.78 -11.65
N VAL A 141 14.71 -26.60 -11.15
CA VAL A 141 14.37 -26.16 -9.81
C VAL A 141 13.08 -25.33 -9.87
N LYS A 142 12.04 -25.79 -9.15
CA LYS A 142 10.77 -25.10 -9.09
C LYS A 142 10.63 -24.37 -7.76
N ILE A 143 10.66 -23.03 -7.81
CA ILE A 143 10.36 -22.19 -6.66
C ILE A 143 8.99 -21.56 -6.88
N SER A 144 8.04 -21.88 -6.01
CA SER A 144 6.72 -21.25 -6.00
C SER A 144 6.54 -20.51 -4.68
N GLY A 145 6.15 -19.24 -4.78
CA GLY A 145 5.77 -18.42 -3.63
C GLY A 145 4.43 -17.77 -3.90
N SER A 146 3.51 -17.86 -2.96
CA SER A 146 2.31 -17.04 -2.96
C SER A 146 2.28 -16.21 -1.68
N PHE A 147 2.03 -14.95 -1.85
CA PHE A 147 1.84 -13.97 -0.80
C PHE A 147 0.42 -13.42 -0.91
N LYS A 148 -0.29 -13.32 0.21
CA LYS A 148 -1.63 -12.74 0.26
C LYS A 148 -1.77 -11.95 1.53
N THR A 149 -2.21 -10.70 1.41
CA THR A 149 -2.73 -9.89 2.51
C THR A 149 -4.25 -9.95 2.45
N HIS A 150 -4.90 -10.28 3.56
CA HIS A 150 -6.36 -10.37 3.61
C HIS A 150 -7.00 -9.14 4.24
N TYR A 151 -6.40 -8.61 5.30
CA TYR A 151 -6.92 -7.46 6.03
C TYR A 151 -5.81 -6.47 6.31
N LEU A 152 -6.14 -5.20 6.12
CA LEU A 152 -5.28 -4.08 6.52
C LEU A 152 -6.08 -3.16 7.45
N PHE A 153 -5.53 -2.91 8.64
CA PHE A 153 -6.06 -1.96 9.61
C PHE A 153 -5.07 -0.84 9.80
N THR A 154 -5.55 0.41 9.79
CA THR A 154 -4.72 1.60 10.02
C THR A 154 -5.30 2.44 11.15
N PHE A 155 -4.41 2.97 12.00
CA PHE A 155 -4.75 3.87 13.10
C PHE A 155 -3.81 5.07 13.04
N GLY A 156 -4.31 6.26 12.80
CA GLY A 156 -3.43 7.39 12.57
C GLY A 156 -4.00 8.74 12.92
N GLY A 157 -3.08 9.71 12.89
CA GLY A 157 -3.37 11.11 13.00
C GLY A 157 -3.49 11.76 11.63
N LYS A 158 -4.25 12.83 11.57
CA LYS A 158 -4.47 13.68 10.40
C LYS A 158 -4.17 15.13 10.74
N LEU A 159 -3.47 15.83 9.85
CA LEU A 159 -3.26 17.26 9.91
C LEU A 159 -3.65 17.89 8.58
N GLY A 160 -4.60 18.79 8.59
CA GLY A 160 -5.15 19.41 7.39
C GLY A 160 -5.31 20.93 7.52
N TYR A 161 -5.64 21.55 6.39
CA TYR A 161 -5.93 22.96 6.32
C TYR A 161 -7.26 23.20 5.59
N ALA A 162 -8.24 23.77 6.28
CA ALA A 162 -9.60 23.97 5.77
C ALA A 162 -9.64 25.17 4.81
N LEU A 163 -10.01 24.91 3.56
CA LEU A 163 -10.27 25.88 2.50
C LEU A 163 -11.75 25.85 2.15
N CYS A 164 -12.60 26.31 3.09
CA CYS A 164 -14.05 26.19 3.03
C CYS A 164 -14.52 24.73 2.78
N ASN A 165 -14.83 24.39 1.54
CA ASN A 165 -15.31 23.03 1.18
C ASN A 165 -14.20 22.03 0.91
N TRP A 166 -12.92 22.46 0.86
CA TRP A 166 -11.78 21.61 0.60
C TRP A 166 -10.92 21.44 1.84
N LEU A 167 -10.43 20.25 2.07
CA LEU A 167 -9.51 19.94 3.16
C LEU A 167 -8.34 19.10 2.60
N PRO A 168 -7.27 19.72 2.08
CA PRO A 168 -6.00 19.04 1.91
C PRO A 168 -5.42 18.66 3.27
N TYR A 169 -4.85 17.43 3.35
CA TYR A 169 -4.30 16.92 4.61
C TYR A 169 -3.16 15.94 4.36
N VAL A 170 -2.37 15.74 5.40
CA VAL A 170 -1.42 14.63 5.55
C VAL A 170 -1.88 13.73 6.69
N THR A 171 -1.55 12.46 6.62
CA THR A 171 -1.90 11.47 7.63
C THR A 171 -0.76 10.49 7.84
N GLY A 172 -0.73 9.87 9.01
CA GLY A 172 0.27 8.86 9.31
C GLY A 172 -0.01 8.21 10.66
N GLY A 173 0.51 7.01 10.83
CA GLY A 173 0.26 6.22 12.04
C GLY A 173 0.72 4.78 11.94
N LEU A 174 0.03 3.92 12.64
CA LEU A 174 0.29 2.48 12.70
C LEU A 174 -0.57 1.75 11.67
N ALA A 175 0.02 0.72 11.06
CA ALA A 175 -0.66 -0.21 10.18
C ALA A 175 -0.52 -1.63 10.73
N VAL A 176 -1.57 -2.44 10.65
CA VAL A 176 -1.56 -3.85 11.03
C VAL A 176 -2.21 -4.65 9.88
N GLY A 177 -1.42 -5.51 9.25
CA GLY A 177 -1.87 -6.39 8.17
C GLY A 177 -1.83 -7.86 8.60
N ASP A 178 -2.78 -8.66 8.11
CA ASP A 178 -2.75 -10.11 8.22
C ASP A 178 -2.23 -10.70 6.92
N THR A 179 -1.08 -11.38 7.00
CA THR A 179 -0.35 -11.85 5.81
C THR A 179 -0.18 -13.35 5.84
N ASP A 180 -0.58 -14.00 4.75
CA ASP A 180 -0.34 -15.42 4.50
C ASP A 180 0.83 -15.59 3.52
N PHE A 181 1.87 -16.25 3.97
CA PHE A 181 3.00 -16.63 3.15
C PHE A 181 3.01 -18.15 2.92
N ASN A 182 2.94 -18.57 1.67
CA ASN A 182 3.13 -19.95 1.25
C ASN A 182 4.34 -20.04 0.33
N GLY A 183 5.43 -20.58 0.83
CA GLY A 183 6.63 -20.86 0.04
C GLY A 183 6.81 -22.35 -0.18
N LYS A 184 7.02 -22.77 -1.43
CA LYS A 184 7.35 -24.15 -1.80
C LYS A 184 8.56 -24.15 -2.72
N VAL A 185 9.61 -24.85 -2.30
CA VAL A 185 10.77 -25.15 -3.14
C VAL A 185 10.77 -26.64 -3.41
N VAL A 186 10.85 -27.02 -4.66
CA VAL A 186 10.96 -28.41 -5.09
C VAL A 186 12.20 -28.56 -5.93
N VAL A 187 13.14 -29.35 -5.45
CA VAL A 187 14.34 -29.76 -6.21
C VAL A 187 14.15 -31.24 -6.55
N PRO A 188 13.78 -31.60 -7.79
CA PRO A 188 13.68 -33.00 -8.20
C PRO A 188 15.06 -33.63 -8.30
N ASP A 189 15.14 -34.92 -8.03
CA ASP A 189 16.27 -35.81 -8.28
C ASP A 189 17.63 -35.45 -7.65
N PHE A 190 17.66 -34.88 -6.45
CA PHE A 190 18.90 -34.63 -5.70
C PHE A 190 19.52 -35.92 -5.11
N VAL A 191 19.02 -37.09 -5.51
CA VAL A 191 19.16 -38.39 -4.81
C VAL A 191 20.46 -39.13 -5.09
N GLU A 192 21.25 -38.77 -6.14
CA GLU A 192 22.42 -39.64 -6.51
C GLU A 192 23.70 -39.36 -5.72
N THR A 193 23.81 -38.29 -4.95
CA THR A 193 25.05 -37.91 -4.25
C THR A 193 24.93 -37.73 -2.72
N LEU A 194 23.74 -37.76 -2.15
CA LEU A 194 23.52 -37.61 -0.72
C LEU A 194 22.74 -38.81 -0.16
N PRO A 195 22.99 -39.27 1.09
CA PRO A 195 22.29 -40.36 1.71
C PRO A 195 20.88 -39.93 2.15
N ILE A 196 19.94 -39.82 1.19
CA ILE A 196 18.54 -39.51 1.42
C ILE A 196 17.76 -40.85 1.44
N PRO A 197 16.76 -41.03 2.34
CA PRO A 197 15.95 -42.24 2.36
C PRO A 197 15.22 -42.46 1.02
N GLU A 198 15.21 -43.67 0.54
CA GLU A 198 14.67 -44.12 -0.78
C GLU A 198 13.19 -43.77 -1.04
N ASN A 199 12.49 -43.16 -0.10
CA ASN A 199 11.06 -42.82 -0.19
C ASN A 199 10.74 -41.37 -0.53
N GLU A 200 11.72 -40.48 -0.73
CA GLU A 200 11.48 -39.08 -1.03
C GLU A 200 12.15 -38.65 -2.34
N GLU A 201 11.35 -38.63 -3.40
CA GLU A 201 11.78 -38.25 -4.76
C GLU A 201 12.12 -36.75 -4.94
N ALA A 202 11.96 -35.89 -3.91
CA ALA A 202 12.24 -34.47 -4.01
C ALA A 202 12.48 -33.81 -2.64
N LEU A 203 13.44 -32.90 -2.54
CA LEU A 203 13.57 -31.98 -1.42
C LEU A 203 12.40 -30.99 -1.46
N ARG A 204 11.50 -31.07 -0.48
CA ARG A 204 10.34 -30.19 -0.36
C ARG A 204 10.47 -29.31 0.87
N PHE A 205 10.62 -28.02 0.65
CA PHE A 205 10.51 -27.01 1.69
C PHE A 205 9.13 -26.36 1.57
N GLN A 206 8.20 -26.72 2.43
CA GLN A 206 6.87 -26.12 2.47
C GLN A 206 6.67 -25.46 3.82
N ARG A 207 6.28 -24.19 3.83
CA ARG A 207 5.84 -23.49 5.04
C ARG A 207 4.60 -22.69 4.75
N ASN A 208 3.57 -22.93 5.56
CA ASN A 208 2.38 -22.10 5.66
C ASN A 208 2.52 -21.33 6.97
N ASN A 209 2.54 -20.02 6.92
CA ASN A 209 2.56 -19.19 8.12
C ASN A 209 1.61 -18.02 7.91
N THR A 210 0.57 -17.97 8.75
CA THR A 210 -0.30 -16.80 8.87
C THR A 210 0.21 -15.97 10.04
N GLN A 211 0.58 -14.73 9.78
CA GLN A 211 1.10 -13.84 10.81
C GLN A 211 0.52 -12.43 10.64
N SER A 212 0.09 -11.85 11.77
CA SER A 212 -0.25 -10.43 11.82
C SER A 212 1.02 -9.61 11.94
N ARG A 213 1.22 -8.65 11.05
CA ARG A 213 2.36 -7.75 11.02
C ARG A 213 1.94 -6.34 11.41
N ALA A 214 2.75 -5.70 12.23
CA ALA A 214 2.59 -4.31 12.59
C ALA A 214 3.68 -3.47 11.91
N GLY A 215 3.26 -2.37 11.34
CA GLY A 215 4.11 -1.43 10.64
C GLY A 215 3.63 0.00 10.81
N TRP A 216 4.00 0.86 9.89
CA TRP A 216 3.60 2.25 9.86
C TRP A 216 3.08 2.65 8.49
N PHE A 217 2.31 3.72 8.46
CA PHE A 217 1.88 4.32 7.21
C PHE A 217 2.05 5.83 7.23
N VAL A 218 2.21 6.40 6.04
CA VAL A 218 2.18 7.83 5.79
C VAL A 218 1.41 8.08 4.51
N GLY A 219 0.67 9.16 4.47
CA GLY A 219 -0.13 9.49 3.30
C GLY A 219 -0.58 10.93 3.24
N GLY A 220 -1.31 11.24 2.20
CA GLY A 220 -1.93 12.54 2.03
C GLY A 220 -3.15 12.42 1.14
N GLY A 221 -4.04 13.40 1.28
CA GLY A 221 -5.28 13.37 0.55
C GLY A 221 -5.99 14.71 0.50
N LEU A 222 -7.12 14.66 -0.15
CA LEU A 222 -8.01 15.79 -0.32
C LEU A 222 -9.44 15.35 -0.01
N GLU A 223 -10.10 16.04 0.92
CA GLU A 223 -11.53 15.90 1.15
C GLU A 223 -12.28 17.06 0.51
N TYR A 224 -13.42 16.76 -0.09
CA TYR A 224 -14.34 17.73 -0.63
C TYR A 224 -15.72 17.56 0.00
N ARG A 225 -16.27 18.64 0.56
CA ARG A 225 -17.59 18.68 1.16
C ARG A 225 -18.65 18.91 0.09
N LEU A 226 -19.47 17.87 -0.15
CA LEU A 226 -20.61 17.95 -1.07
C LEU A 226 -21.82 18.66 -0.43
N THR A 227 -22.09 18.30 0.82
CA THR A 227 -23.19 18.85 1.63
C THR A 227 -22.73 19.03 3.07
N ASN A 228 -23.59 19.44 3.97
CA ASN A 228 -23.24 19.58 5.39
C ASN A 228 -22.79 18.25 6.03
N HIS A 229 -23.25 17.11 5.50
CA HIS A 229 -22.98 15.79 6.07
C HIS A 229 -22.11 14.92 5.15
N TRP A 230 -22.21 15.08 3.82
CA TRP A 230 -21.52 14.20 2.88
C TRP A 230 -20.23 14.81 2.36
N ARG A 231 -19.17 14.01 2.34
CA ARG A 231 -17.84 14.38 1.84
C ARG A 231 -17.31 13.28 0.91
N LEU A 232 -16.56 13.68 -0.09
CA LEU A 232 -15.75 12.78 -0.91
C LEU A 232 -14.30 12.92 -0.48
N ARG A 233 -13.56 11.83 -0.58
CA ARG A 233 -12.12 11.78 -0.29
C ARG A 233 -11.38 11.06 -1.41
N ALA A 234 -10.23 11.62 -1.78
CA ALA A 234 -9.19 10.92 -2.51
C ALA A 234 -7.91 10.96 -1.66
N GLN A 235 -7.28 9.82 -1.43
CA GLN A 235 -6.13 9.67 -0.55
C GLN A 235 -5.13 8.71 -1.17
N TYR A 236 -3.86 8.98 -0.99
CA TYR A 236 -2.77 8.06 -1.26
C TYR A 236 -2.04 7.75 0.03
N GLN A 237 -1.71 6.48 0.23
CA GLN A 237 -0.96 5.99 1.38
C GLN A 237 0.22 5.14 0.91
N TYR A 238 1.32 5.28 1.62
CA TYR A 238 2.43 4.36 1.63
C TYR A 238 2.40 3.61 2.96
N VAL A 239 2.39 2.30 2.90
CA VAL A 239 2.37 1.41 4.07
C VAL A 239 3.64 0.57 4.05
N ASP A 240 4.32 0.48 5.19
CA ASP A 240 5.49 -0.35 5.39
C ASP A 240 5.20 -1.31 6.56
N LEU A 241 5.04 -2.58 6.26
CA LEU A 241 4.77 -3.65 7.24
C LEU A 241 6.06 -4.30 7.75
N GLY A 242 7.21 -3.67 7.49
CA GLY A 242 8.51 -4.08 7.98
C GLY A 242 9.10 -5.27 7.24
N SER A 243 10.27 -5.68 7.73
CA SER A 243 11.00 -6.86 7.26
C SER A 243 10.82 -8.02 8.22
N GLU A 244 10.69 -9.22 7.70
CA GLU A 244 10.70 -10.44 8.50
C GLU A 244 11.77 -11.40 7.99
N GLY A 245 12.62 -11.83 8.91
CA GLY A 245 13.67 -12.81 8.65
C GLY A 245 13.22 -14.23 9.06
N PHE A 246 13.41 -15.18 8.17
CA PHE A 246 13.18 -16.60 8.42
C PHE A 246 14.51 -17.34 8.32
N SER A 247 14.92 -17.98 9.41
CA SER A 247 16.06 -18.89 9.40
C SER A 247 15.55 -20.33 9.34
N ARG A 248 16.17 -21.14 8.53
CA ARG A 248 15.90 -22.56 8.46
C ARG A 248 17.18 -23.37 8.28
N GLU A 249 17.32 -24.37 9.13
CA GLU A 249 18.26 -25.47 8.96
C GLU A 249 17.63 -26.53 8.03
N ASP A 250 18.48 -27.27 7.31
CA ASP A 250 18.03 -28.36 6.47
C ASP A 250 17.36 -29.46 7.31
N ASN A 251 16.37 -30.13 6.74
CA ASN A 251 15.64 -31.20 7.43
C ASN A 251 16.46 -32.48 7.62
N PHE A 252 17.70 -32.54 7.08
CA PHE A 252 18.54 -33.72 7.09
C PHE A 252 19.75 -33.61 8.02
N GLY A 253 19.95 -32.45 8.67
CA GLY A 253 21.07 -32.21 9.59
C GLY A 253 22.43 -32.14 8.90
N LEU A 254 22.46 -31.76 7.61
CA LEU A 254 23.68 -31.62 6.81
C LEU A 254 24.36 -30.26 7.03
N GLY A 255 23.77 -29.38 7.85
CA GLY A 255 24.30 -28.07 8.21
C GLY A 255 24.15 -27.01 7.11
N PHE A 256 23.20 -27.18 6.18
CA PHE A 256 22.80 -26.14 5.25
C PHE A 256 21.82 -25.18 5.94
N GLU A 257 22.19 -23.92 6.03
CA GLU A 257 21.35 -22.90 6.61
C GLU A 257 20.92 -21.88 5.56
N SER A 258 19.65 -21.48 5.60
CA SER A 258 19.09 -20.43 4.76
C SER A 258 18.41 -19.38 5.60
N HIS A 259 18.83 -18.13 5.42
CA HIS A 259 18.18 -16.96 6.02
C HIS A 259 17.48 -16.20 4.90
N ARG A 260 16.17 -16.05 5.00
CA ARG A 260 15.40 -15.27 4.04
C ARG A 260 14.74 -14.10 4.76
N SER A 261 14.93 -12.89 4.25
CA SER A 261 14.17 -11.71 4.67
C SER A 261 13.21 -11.29 3.57
N VAL A 262 12.04 -10.84 4.00
CA VAL A 262 10.96 -10.38 3.11
C VAL A 262 10.50 -9.02 3.60
N ASP A 263 10.75 -7.99 2.80
CA ASP A 263 10.27 -6.62 3.02
C ASP A 263 8.95 -6.43 2.28
N LEU A 264 7.93 -5.96 2.99
CA LEU A 264 6.61 -5.70 2.44
C LEU A 264 6.27 -4.21 2.48
N ARG A 265 6.05 -3.64 1.31
CA ARG A 265 5.64 -2.26 1.13
C ARG A 265 4.40 -2.22 0.25
N GLU A 266 3.43 -1.38 0.63
CA GLU A 266 2.18 -1.23 -0.12
C GLU A 266 1.95 0.23 -0.51
N HIS A 267 1.50 0.42 -1.73
CA HIS A 267 1.05 1.70 -2.27
C HIS A 267 -0.45 1.62 -2.49
N ASN A 268 -1.21 2.44 -1.75
CA ASN A 268 -2.66 2.40 -1.74
C ASN A 268 -3.23 3.73 -2.23
N ALA A 269 -4.04 3.67 -3.29
CA ALA A 269 -4.80 4.81 -3.80
C ALA A 269 -6.29 4.63 -3.48
N GLN A 270 -6.78 5.40 -2.51
CA GLN A 270 -8.10 5.24 -1.89
C GLN A 270 -9.09 6.33 -2.30
N PHE A 271 -10.34 5.93 -2.53
CA PHE A 271 -11.48 6.83 -2.70
C PHE A 271 -12.57 6.48 -1.68
N ALA A 272 -13.08 7.48 -0.99
CA ALA A 272 -14.06 7.26 0.07
C ALA A 272 -15.26 8.21 -0.02
N ILE A 273 -16.39 7.73 0.48
CA ILE A 273 -17.58 8.50 0.76
C ILE A 273 -17.75 8.53 2.28
N ILE A 274 -17.85 9.72 2.85
CA ILE A 274 -17.81 9.96 4.29
C ILE A 274 -19.06 10.71 4.71
N TYR A 275 -19.67 10.27 5.81
CA TYR A 275 -20.75 10.95 6.49
C TYR A 275 -20.24 11.58 7.78
N GLY A 276 -20.40 12.89 7.94
CA GLY A 276 -20.08 13.66 9.14
C GLY A 276 -21.33 14.01 9.95
N PHE A 277 -21.19 13.90 11.24
CA PHE A 277 -22.26 14.22 12.20
C PHE A 277 -22.21 15.67 12.64
#